data_68e06b30a903aedddadb58e3b015f137
#
_entry.id   68e06b30a903aedddadb58e3b015f137
#
_cell.length_a   1.000
_cell.length_b   1.000
_cell.length_c   1.000
_cell.angle_alpha   90.00
_cell.angle_beta   90.00
_cell.angle_gamma   90.00
#
_symmetry.space_group_name_H-M   'P 1'
#
loop_
_entity.id
_entity.type
_entity.pdbx_description
1 polymer ?
#
loop_
_entity_poly.entity_id
_entity_poly.type
_entity_poly.pdbx_seq_one_letter_code
_entity_poly.pdbx_strand_id
1 'polypeptide(L)'
;KSFAKLFDTTFIGGGMVDDVKKSSYLLSADNPDHLHTKFEPGLQAWGEIIALGHSLDWLNSLEKSDHDRLENNINTLYDFLKNHPKIHLLNQSPASTMSFYVEGLDSHLLGESLSDQGIMVRTGYFCVHYYLSEIKKYPPLLRISLGFHNSTADVAHLIKVLSKI
;
A
#
# COMPACT_ATOMS: atom_id res chain seq x y z
N LYS A 1 14.92 -12.84 18.46
CA LYS A 1 14.87 -14.24 18.97
C LYS A 1 14.26 -14.36 20.38
N SER A 2 14.42 -13.38 21.30
CA SER A 2 13.87 -13.47 22.67
C SER A 2 12.34 -13.41 22.72
N PHE A 3 11.71 -12.58 21.88
CA PHE A 3 10.26 -12.44 21.85
C PHE A 3 9.51 -13.68 21.36
N ALA A 4 10.07 -14.42 20.41
CA ALA A 4 9.43 -15.64 19.90
C ALA A 4 9.16 -16.70 20.98
N LYS A 5 9.93 -16.67 22.08
CA LYS A 5 9.73 -17.58 23.22
C LYS A 5 8.51 -17.24 24.07
N LEU A 6 7.96 -16.02 23.95
CA LEU A 6 6.80 -15.56 24.72
C LEU A 6 5.47 -15.98 24.09
N PHE A 7 5.49 -16.47 22.85
CA PHE A 7 4.29 -16.88 22.14
C PHE A 7 4.16 -18.40 22.15
N ASP A 8 2.94 -18.88 22.32
CA ASP A 8 2.61 -20.28 22.16
C ASP A 8 2.32 -20.62 20.71
N THR A 9 2.50 -21.88 20.34
CA THR A 9 2.12 -22.40 19.02
C THR A 9 0.59 -22.43 18.92
N THR A 10 0.01 -21.64 18.03
CA THR A 10 -1.46 -21.53 17.86
C THR A 10 -1.98 -22.51 16.82
N PHE A 11 -1.24 -22.72 15.74
CA PHE A 11 -1.59 -23.63 14.65
C PHE A 11 -0.48 -24.66 14.47
N ILE A 12 -0.88 -25.90 14.18
CA ILE A 12 0.04 -27.01 13.88
C ILE A 12 -0.22 -27.45 12.44
N GLY A 13 0.85 -27.60 11.67
CA GLY A 13 0.78 -27.99 10.26
C GLY A 13 2.02 -28.74 9.80
N GLY A 14 2.08 -29.03 8.51
CA GLY A 14 3.24 -29.70 7.90
C GLY A 14 4.56 -29.00 8.20
N GLY A 15 5.64 -29.74 8.40
CA GLY A 15 6.96 -29.22 8.72
C GLY A 15 7.20 -28.81 10.17
N MET A 16 6.18 -28.93 11.04
CA MET A 16 6.28 -28.53 12.45
C MET A 16 6.51 -29.70 13.42
N VAL A 17 6.51 -30.94 12.93
CA VAL A 17 6.62 -32.16 13.76
C VAL A 17 7.95 -32.83 13.49
N ASP A 18 8.79 -32.98 14.51
CA ASP A 18 10.08 -33.68 14.44
C ASP A 18 9.93 -35.19 14.63
N ASP A 19 9.02 -35.62 15.51
CA ASP A 19 8.82 -37.06 15.79
C ASP A 19 7.36 -37.32 16.19
N VAL A 20 6.87 -38.51 15.81
CA VAL A 20 5.52 -38.98 16.13
C VAL A 20 5.61 -40.37 16.75
N LYS A 21 5.04 -40.56 17.94
CA LYS A 21 4.89 -41.85 18.64
C LYS A 21 3.42 -42.23 18.72
N LYS A 22 3.13 -43.43 19.18
CA LYS A 22 1.76 -43.95 19.28
C LYS A 22 0.80 -43.03 20.06
N SER A 23 1.31 -42.30 21.09
CA SER A 23 0.50 -41.49 22.01
C SER A 23 1.05 -40.09 22.19
N SER A 24 2.07 -39.68 21.45
CA SER A 24 2.67 -38.33 21.58
C SER A 24 3.37 -37.92 20.27
N TYR A 25 3.63 -36.62 20.16
CA TYR A 25 4.46 -36.06 19.09
C TYR A 25 5.35 -34.97 19.68
N LEU A 26 6.47 -34.72 19.03
CA LEU A 26 7.43 -33.67 19.37
C LEU A 26 7.36 -32.58 18.29
N LEU A 27 7.13 -31.34 18.71
CA LEU A 27 7.10 -30.19 17.80
C LEU A 27 8.51 -29.63 17.58
N SER A 28 8.85 -29.32 16.35
CA SER A 28 10.10 -28.63 15.99
C SER A 28 10.22 -27.27 16.67
N ALA A 29 9.08 -26.61 16.92
CA ALA A 29 9.00 -25.34 17.64
C ALA A 29 9.50 -25.39 19.09
N ASP A 30 9.59 -26.56 19.69
CA ASP A 30 10.16 -26.76 21.03
C ASP A 30 11.70 -26.71 21.02
N ASN A 31 12.30 -26.87 19.85
CA ASN A 31 13.73 -26.69 19.65
C ASN A 31 14.08 -25.17 19.54
N PRO A 32 14.96 -24.62 20.40
CA PRO A 32 15.34 -23.22 20.36
C PRO A 32 15.91 -22.74 19.02
N ASP A 33 16.49 -23.63 18.22
CA ASP A 33 17.05 -23.33 16.92
C ASP A 33 15.99 -23.24 15.82
N HIS A 34 14.82 -23.79 16.05
CA HIS A 34 13.71 -23.87 15.10
C HIS A 34 12.50 -23.03 15.53
N LEU A 35 12.69 -21.98 16.31
CA LEU A 35 11.60 -21.12 16.82
C LEU A 35 10.70 -20.50 15.73
N HIS A 36 11.21 -20.35 14.50
CA HIS A 36 10.44 -19.85 13.37
C HIS A 36 9.28 -20.77 13.01
N THR A 37 9.40 -22.08 13.21
CA THR A 37 8.35 -23.07 12.90
C THR A 37 7.06 -22.83 13.70
N LYS A 38 7.12 -22.14 14.84
CA LYS A 38 5.91 -21.71 15.58
C LYS A 38 4.94 -20.88 14.74
N PHE A 39 5.47 -20.16 13.77
CA PHE A 39 4.75 -19.14 12.99
C PHE A 39 4.53 -19.56 11.55
N GLU A 40 5.04 -20.73 11.15
CA GLU A 40 5.06 -21.18 9.76
C GLU A 40 4.44 -22.59 9.61
N PRO A 41 3.15 -22.79 10.00
CA PRO A 41 2.50 -24.07 9.84
C PRO A 41 2.20 -24.38 8.38
N GLY A 42 2.59 -25.56 7.91
CA GLY A 42 2.35 -26.00 6.54
C GLY A 42 3.50 -25.66 5.58
N LEU A 43 3.22 -25.84 4.28
CA LEU A 43 4.20 -25.49 3.23
C LEU A 43 4.29 -23.97 3.08
N GLN A 44 5.52 -23.52 2.87
CA GLN A 44 5.81 -22.13 2.60
C GLN A 44 5.23 -21.71 1.24
N ALA A 45 4.91 -20.43 1.10
CA ALA A 45 4.43 -19.83 -0.15
C ALA A 45 5.59 -19.62 -1.14
N TRP A 46 6.16 -20.72 -1.65
CA TRP A 46 7.37 -20.71 -2.47
C TRP A 46 7.25 -19.84 -3.73
N GLY A 47 6.07 -19.87 -4.37
CA GLY A 47 5.82 -19.04 -5.56
C GLY A 47 5.94 -17.56 -5.25
N GLU A 48 5.34 -17.14 -4.15
CA GLU A 48 5.35 -15.74 -3.69
C GLU A 48 6.74 -15.32 -3.20
N ILE A 49 7.48 -16.23 -2.55
CA ILE A 49 8.86 -15.96 -2.11
C ILE A 49 9.78 -15.74 -3.32
N ILE A 50 9.65 -16.57 -4.37
CA ILE A 50 10.41 -16.41 -5.61
C ILE A 50 10.02 -15.09 -6.30
N ALA A 51 8.72 -14.81 -6.40
CA ALA A 51 8.23 -13.57 -6.99
C ALA A 51 8.72 -12.33 -6.22
N LEU A 52 8.80 -12.40 -4.88
CA LEU A 52 9.39 -11.36 -4.06
C LEU A 52 10.86 -11.12 -4.41
N GLY A 53 11.65 -12.21 -4.62
CA GLY A 53 13.04 -12.12 -5.06
C GLY A 53 13.17 -11.30 -6.33
N HIS A 54 12.40 -11.63 -7.36
CA HIS A 54 12.38 -10.86 -8.63
C HIS A 54 11.95 -9.41 -8.45
N SER A 55 10.99 -9.16 -7.56
CA SER A 55 10.55 -7.77 -7.26
C SER A 55 11.65 -6.96 -6.59
N LEU A 56 12.43 -7.58 -5.70
CA LEU A 56 13.59 -6.94 -5.07
C LEU A 56 14.72 -6.67 -6.08
N ASP A 57 14.98 -7.61 -6.98
CA ASP A 57 15.96 -7.40 -8.06
C ASP A 57 15.55 -6.22 -8.94
N TRP A 58 14.28 -6.13 -9.31
CA TRP A 58 13.75 -4.99 -10.05
C TRP A 58 13.90 -3.67 -9.28
N LEU A 59 13.57 -3.63 -7.98
CA LEU A 59 13.75 -2.43 -7.16
C LEU A 59 15.22 -2.01 -7.09
N ASN A 60 16.14 -2.98 -6.98
CA ASN A 60 17.58 -2.71 -6.95
C ASN A 60 18.14 -2.25 -8.31
N SER A 61 17.42 -2.50 -9.40
CA SER A 61 17.81 -2.04 -10.76
C SER A 61 17.38 -0.61 -11.06
N LEU A 62 16.57 0.03 -10.19
CA LEU A 62 16.15 1.41 -10.37
C LEU A 62 17.34 2.36 -10.21
N GLU A 63 17.47 3.27 -11.14
CA GLU A 63 18.53 4.28 -11.15
C GLU A 63 18.12 5.53 -10.36
N LYS A 64 19.10 6.35 -10.04
CA LYS A 64 18.87 7.65 -9.39
C LYS A 64 17.88 8.51 -10.19
N SER A 65 17.93 8.46 -11.51
CA SER A 65 17.01 9.15 -12.43
C SER A 65 15.55 8.76 -12.23
N ASP A 66 15.26 7.48 -11.88
CA ASP A 66 13.91 7.01 -11.59
C ASP A 66 13.39 7.58 -10.28
N HIS A 67 14.23 7.61 -9.27
CA HIS A 67 13.92 8.21 -7.96
C HIS A 67 13.69 9.73 -8.10
N ASP A 68 14.58 10.44 -8.80
CA ASP A 68 14.47 11.87 -9.03
C ASP A 68 13.19 12.20 -9.82
N ARG A 69 12.82 11.38 -10.82
CA ARG A 69 11.57 11.53 -11.58
C ARG A 69 10.35 11.36 -10.67
N LEU A 70 10.32 10.32 -9.83
CA LEU A 70 9.20 10.08 -8.92
C LEU A 70 9.06 11.22 -7.92
N GLU A 71 10.15 11.68 -7.32
CA GLU A 71 10.15 12.80 -6.38
C GLU A 71 9.64 14.09 -7.03
N ASN A 72 10.13 14.41 -8.24
CA ASN A 72 9.66 15.57 -8.99
C ASN A 72 8.17 15.48 -9.34
N ASN A 73 7.69 14.32 -9.73
CA ASN A 73 6.27 14.08 -10.01
C ASN A 73 5.41 14.27 -8.75
N ILE A 74 5.86 13.78 -7.61
CA ILE A 74 5.19 13.94 -6.31
C ILE A 74 5.10 15.41 -5.94
N ASN A 75 6.21 16.13 -6.00
CA ASN A 75 6.28 17.54 -5.64
C ASN A 75 5.39 18.39 -6.58
N THR A 76 5.46 18.15 -7.88
CA THR A 76 4.65 18.84 -8.89
C THR A 76 3.15 18.66 -8.65
N LEU A 77 2.72 17.42 -8.39
CA LEU A 77 1.32 17.14 -8.11
C LEU A 77 0.88 17.72 -6.76
N TYR A 78 1.70 17.60 -5.73
CA TYR A 78 1.42 18.16 -4.41
C TYR A 78 1.21 19.67 -4.48
N ASP A 79 2.11 20.37 -5.15
CA ASP A 79 2.03 21.85 -5.29
C ASP A 79 0.79 22.27 -6.06
N PHE A 80 0.43 21.55 -7.12
CA PHE A 80 -0.81 21.78 -7.83
C PHE A 80 -2.04 21.60 -6.94
N LEU A 81 -2.15 20.44 -6.27
CA LEU A 81 -3.30 20.13 -5.41
C LEU A 81 -3.44 21.11 -4.25
N LYS A 82 -2.32 21.48 -3.63
CA LYS A 82 -2.28 22.42 -2.50
C LYS A 82 -2.72 23.83 -2.87
N ASN A 83 -2.37 24.28 -4.07
CA ASN A 83 -2.64 25.64 -4.50
C ASN A 83 -3.96 25.77 -5.30
N HIS A 84 -4.66 24.68 -5.57
CA HIS A 84 -5.91 24.71 -6.31
C HIS A 84 -7.06 25.23 -5.43
N PRO A 85 -7.83 26.23 -5.87
CA PRO A 85 -8.79 26.95 -5.01
C PRO A 85 -9.96 26.10 -4.50
N LYS A 86 -10.32 25.02 -5.20
CA LYS A 86 -11.44 24.14 -4.84
C LYS A 86 -11.01 22.79 -4.25
N ILE A 87 -9.71 22.48 -4.24
CA ILE A 87 -9.20 21.20 -3.74
C ILE A 87 -8.80 21.35 -2.28
N HIS A 88 -9.32 20.46 -1.44
CA HIS A 88 -8.96 20.34 -0.03
C HIS A 88 -8.04 19.14 0.15
N LEU A 89 -6.74 19.36 0.05
CA LEU A 89 -5.71 18.35 0.22
C LEU A 89 -5.52 18.00 1.70
N LEU A 90 -5.55 16.72 2.05
CA LEU A 90 -5.36 16.25 3.42
C LEU A 90 -3.90 16.11 3.82
N ASN A 91 -3.02 15.90 2.86
CA ASN A 91 -1.59 15.71 3.09
C ASN A 91 -0.93 17.03 3.57
N GLN A 92 -0.16 16.96 4.64
CA GLN A 92 0.60 18.12 5.16
C GLN A 92 1.95 18.31 4.44
N SER A 93 2.45 17.26 3.80
CA SER A 93 3.71 17.24 3.04
C SER A 93 3.57 16.38 1.78
N PRO A 94 4.45 16.55 0.78
CA PRO A 94 4.49 15.70 -0.40
C PRO A 94 4.63 14.23 -0.03
N ALA A 95 3.85 13.38 -0.69
CA ALA A 95 3.90 11.93 -0.53
C ALA A 95 3.45 11.25 -1.82
N SER A 96 3.88 10.03 -2.06
CA SER A 96 3.46 9.24 -3.23
C SER A 96 1.96 8.94 -3.25
N THR A 97 1.32 8.97 -2.08
CA THR A 97 -0.14 8.83 -1.93
C THR A 97 -0.72 10.12 -1.40
N MET A 98 -1.64 10.72 -2.14
CA MET A 98 -2.30 11.98 -1.80
C MET A 98 -3.82 11.80 -1.80
N SER A 99 -4.46 12.30 -0.74
CA SER A 99 -5.92 12.23 -0.57
C SER A 99 -6.51 13.61 -0.45
N PHE A 100 -7.60 13.86 -1.16
CA PHE A 100 -8.28 15.15 -1.18
C PHE A 100 -9.76 15.00 -1.49
N TYR A 101 -10.50 16.06 -1.35
CA TYR A 101 -11.85 16.22 -1.92
C TYR A 101 -11.94 17.58 -2.64
N VAL A 102 -12.93 17.70 -3.51
CA VAL A 102 -13.21 18.93 -4.25
C VAL A 102 -14.48 19.54 -3.72
N GLU A 103 -14.47 20.83 -3.41
CA GLU A 103 -15.63 21.54 -2.90
C GLU A 103 -16.80 21.49 -3.90
N GLY A 104 -17.97 21.04 -3.41
CA GLY A 104 -19.20 20.99 -4.21
C GLY A 104 -19.23 19.87 -5.26
N LEU A 105 -18.24 18.96 -5.29
CA LEU A 105 -18.18 17.87 -6.26
C LEU A 105 -18.10 16.51 -5.55
N ASP A 106 -18.95 15.58 -5.97
CA ASP A 106 -18.89 14.21 -5.47
C ASP A 106 -17.62 13.49 -5.97
N SER A 107 -16.87 12.89 -5.04
CA SER A 107 -15.60 12.23 -5.36
C SER A 107 -15.77 10.96 -6.21
N HIS A 108 -16.91 10.28 -6.14
CA HIS A 108 -17.17 9.12 -6.99
C HIS A 108 -17.42 9.54 -8.43
N LEU A 109 -18.23 10.57 -8.64
CA LEU A 109 -18.47 11.14 -9.98
C LEU A 109 -17.17 11.70 -10.60
N LEU A 110 -16.34 12.36 -9.78
CA LEU A 110 -15.04 12.82 -10.25
C LEU A 110 -14.14 11.62 -10.62
N GLY A 111 -14.14 10.56 -9.82
CA GLY A 111 -13.39 9.34 -10.12
C GLY A 111 -13.83 8.67 -11.43
N GLU A 112 -15.13 8.61 -11.71
CA GLU A 112 -15.68 8.13 -12.98
C GLU A 112 -15.20 8.99 -14.16
N SER A 113 -15.31 10.31 -14.04
CA SER A 113 -14.86 11.24 -15.08
C SER A 113 -13.35 11.14 -15.36
N LEU A 114 -12.54 10.89 -14.34
CA LEU A 114 -11.11 10.62 -14.48
C LEU A 114 -10.85 9.29 -15.19
N SER A 115 -11.61 8.25 -14.84
CA SER A 115 -11.52 6.92 -15.45
C SER A 115 -11.82 6.97 -16.95
N ASP A 116 -12.81 7.75 -17.39
CA ASP A 116 -13.16 7.97 -18.80
C ASP A 116 -11.99 8.62 -19.59
N GLN A 117 -11.08 9.27 -18.89
CA GLN A 117 -9.87 9.87 -19.46
C GLN A 117 -8.60 9.01 -19.26
N GLY A 118 -8.77 7.76 -18.84
CA GLY A 118 -7.66 6.81 -18.63
C GLY A 118 -6.89 7.04 -17.34
N ILE A 119 -7.43 7.84 -16.39
CA ILE A 119 -6.79 8.13 -15.11
C ILE A 119 -7.46 7.32 -14.01
N MET A 120 -6.75 6.32 -13.49
CA MET A 120 -7.28 5.43 -12.46
C MET A 120 -6.95 5.97 -11.07
N VAL A 121 -7.99 6.19 -10.26
CA VAL A 121 -7.90 6.70 -8.90
C VAL A 121 -8.76 5.86 -7.96
N ARG A 122 -8.62 6.09 -6.66
CA ARG A 122 -9.51 5.46 -5.69
C ARG A 122 -10.38 6.52 -5.02
N THR A 123 -11.65 6.18 -4.79
CA THR A 123 -12.63 7.07 -4.15
C THR A 123 -13.21 6.43 -2.89
N GLY A 124 -13.75 7.24 -1.98
CA GLY A 124 -14.42 6.84 -0.76
C GLY A 124 -13.62 7.08 0.52
N TYR A 125 -13.84 6.25 1.54
CA TYR A 125 -13.24 6.40 2.88
C TYR A 125 -12.10 5.43 3.17
N PHE A 126 -11.63 4.66 2.19
CA PHE A 126 -10.43 3.79 2.25
C PHE A 126 -10.37 2.87 3.48
N CYS A 127 -11.51 2.28 3.85
CA CYS A 127 -11.71 1.43 5.04
C CYS A 127 -11.51 2.15 6.39
N VAL A 128 -11.47 3.50 6.41
CA VAL A 128 -11.32 4.34 7.61
C VAL A 128 -12.56 5.21 7.81
N HIS A 129 -13.75 4.65 7.56
CA HIS A 129 -15.04 5.35 7.51
C HIS A 129 -15.30 6.18 8.76
N TYR A 130 -15.31 5.54 9.93
CA TYR A 130 -15.65 6.21 11.18
C TYR A 130 -14.77 7.43 11.45
N TYR A 131 -13.46 7.30 11.25
CA TYR A 131 -12.54 8.42 11.49
C TYR A 131 -12.76 9.56 10.49
N LEU A 132 -12.90 9.24 9.21
CA LEU A 132 -13.05 10.28 8.18
C LEU A 132 -14.43 10.91 8.19
N SER A 133 -15.52 10.13 8.27
CA SER A 133 -16.88 10.66 8.22
C SER A 133 -17.36 11.19 9.57
N GLU A 134 -17.15 10.45 10.67
CA GLU A 134 -17.72 10.82 11.96
C GLU A 134 -16.83 11.74 12.78
N ILE A 135 -15.52 11.52 12.79
CA ILE A 135 -14.60 12.34 13.60
C ILE A 135 -14.16 13.58 12.80
N LYS A 136 -13.71 13.41 11.57
CA LYS A 136 -13.20 14.51 10.74
C LYS A 136 -14.29 15.25 9.96
N LYS A 137 -15.47 14.61 9.79
CA LYS A 137 -16.59 15.16 9.02
C LYS A 137 -16.23 15.50 7.57
N TYR A 138 -15.28 14.73 6.99
CA TYR A 138 -14.94 14.85 5.58
C TYR A 138 -15.97 14.13 4.70
N PRO A 139 -16.23 14.63 3.50
CA PRO A 139 -16.94 13.86 2.48
C PRO A 139 -16.11 12.68 1.99
N PRO A 140 -16.66 11.78 1.16
CA PRO A 140 -15.85 10.80 0.45
C PRO A 140 -14.68 11.46 -0.26
N LEU A 141 -13.50 10.86 -0.16
CA LEU A 141 -12.25 11.40 -0.68
C LEU A 141 -11.92 10.78 -2.03
N LEU A 142 -11.06 11.46 -2.78
CA LEU A 142 -10.34 10.92 -3.91
C LEU A 142 -8.87 10.73 -3.51
N ARG A 143 -8.28 9.60 -3.91
CA ARG A 143 -6.88 9.26 -3.62
C ARG A 143 -6.11 8.95 -4.89
N ILE A 144 -5.03 9.67 -5.08
CA ILE A 144 -4.04 9.43 -6.13
C ILE A 144 -2.85 8.71 -5.50
N SER A 145 -2.26 7.76 -6.23
CA SER A 145 -1.03 7.08 -5.83
C SER A 145 -0.06 7.10 -7.01
N LEU A 146 1.12 7.66 -6.81
CA LEU A 146 2.20 7.69 -7.78
C LEU A 146 3.24 6.61 -7.46
N GLY A 147 3.78 5.99 -8.50
CA GLY A 147 4.85 5.01 -8.41
C GLY A 147 5.89 5.21 -9.50
N PHE A 148 6.93 4.39 -9.51
CA PHE A 148 8.00 4.43 -10.50
C PHE A 148 7.54 4.23 -11.95
N HIS A 149 6.36 3.59 -12.13
CA HIS A 149 5.74 3.37 -13.43
C HIS A 149 5.09 4.63 -14.03
N ASN A 150 4.88 5.68 -13.23
CA ASN A 150 4.28 6.91 -13.71
C ASN A 150 5.33 7.82 -14.34
N SER A 151 5.04 8.27 -15.55
CA SER A 151 5.83 9.27 -16.27
C SER A 151 5.46 10.69 -15.85
N THR A 152 6.30 11.66 -16.17
CA THR A 152 5.96 13.09 -16.01
C THR A 152 4.77 13.48 -16.89
N ALA A 153 4.58 12.83 -18.03
CA ALA A 153 3.44 13.07 -18.92
C ALA A 153 2.10 12.63 -18.28
N ASP A 154 2.10 11.54 -17.50
CA ASP A 154 0.90 11.09 -16.78
C ASP A 154 0.47 12.12 -15.73
N VAL A 155 1.43 12.67 -14.98
CA VAL A 155 1.16 13.72 -13.99
C VAL A 155 0.68 15.01 -14.66
N ALA A 156 1.29 15.41 -15.77
CA ALA A 156 0.85 16.56 -16.54
C ALA A 156 -0.57 16.38 -17.10
N HIS A 157 -0.90 15.17 -17.58
CA HIS A 157 -2.24 14.85 -18.04
C HIS A 157 -3.27 14.94 -16.90
N LEU A 158 -2.98 14.36 -15.72
CA LEU A 158 -3.83 14.46 -14.53
C LEU A 158 -4.07 15.91 -14.13
N ILE A 159 -3.01 16.71 -14.03
CA ILE A 159 -3.10 18.14 -13.69
C ILE A 159 -3.98 18.89 -14.71
N LYS A 160 -3.77 18.65 -16.02
CA LYS A 160 -4.58 19.25 -17.09
C LYS A 160 -6.07 18.92 -16.94
N VAL A 161 -6.40 17.71 -16.51
CA VAL A 161 -7.80 17.30 -16.29
C VAL A 161 -8.36 17.99 -15.05
N LEU A 162 -7.64 17.93 -13.92
CA LEU A 162 -8.07 18.54 -12.67
C LEU A 162 -8.13 20.08 -12.74
N SER A 163 -7.34 20.73 -13.59
CA SER A 163 -7.39 22.18 -13.75
C SER A 163 -8.67 22.72 -14.40
N LYS A 164 -9.56 21.83 -14.89
CA LYS A 164 -10.85 22.20 -15.46
C LYS A 164 -12.00 22.23 -14.43
N ILE A 165 -11.70 21.81 -13.21
CA ILE A 165 -12.64 21.81 -12.09
C ILE A 165 -12.64 23.20 -11.45
#